data_c7bb2a4200895ef6b40f02afa4cd1901
#
_entry.id   c7bb2a4200895ef6b40f02afa4cd1901
#
_cell.length_a   1.000
_cell.length_b   1.000
_cell.length_c   1.000
_cell.angle_alpha   90.00
_cell.angle_beta   90.00
_cell.angle_gamma   90.00
#
_symmetry.space_group_name_H-M   'P 1'
#
loop_
_entity.id
_entity.type
_entity.pdbx_description
1 polymer ?
#
loop_
_entity_poly.entity_id
_entity_poly.type
_entity_poly.pdbx_seq_one_letter_code
_entity_poly.pdbx_strand_id
1 'polypeptide(L)'
;MIIAQEALGRLMEGNKKYLGAEVGCGDISLASRLRTCSQGQAPYAIIIACSDSRVIPESIFSAGIGELFVIRVAGNVIDNHQLGSIEYAAEHLGCKLIMVLGHDHCGAVDAAINHDPDGYIKFITDEIRIAIGDETDDYAACCLNVQHSIEIIESSIEIRKE
;
A
#
# COMPACT_ATOMS: atom_id res chain seq x y z
N MET A 1 -17.37 12.61 1.59
CA MET A 1 -16.03 12.16 1.96
C MET A 1 -16.12 11.33 3.24
N ILE A 2 -15.44 10.20 3.28
CA ILE A 2 -15.37 9.32 4.44
C ILE A 2 -14.21 9.80 5.32
N ILE A 3 -14.42 9.88 6.63
CA ILE A 3 -13.36 10.24 7.58
C ILE A 3 -12.39 9.06 7.78
N ALA A 4 -11.14 9.35 8.16
CA ALA A 4 -10.09 8.32 8.32
C ALA A 4 -10.50 7.18 9.26
N GLN A 5 -11.19 7.49 10.37
CA GLN A 5 -11.65 6.47 11.32
C GLN A 5 -12.67 5.50 10.71
N GLU A 6 -13.58 5.97 9.88
CA GLU A 6 -14.53 5.11 9.16
C GLU A 6 -13.82 4.26 8.11
N ALA A 7 -12.87 4.84 7.37
CA ALA A 7 -12.05 4.13 6.39
C ALA A 7 -11.27 2.99 7.06
N LEU A 8 -10.62 3.26 8.20
CA LEU A 8 -9.92 2.23 8.97
C LEU A 8 -10.86 1.11 9.43
N GLY A 9 -12.06 1.46 9.91
CA GLY A 9 -13.08 0.48 10.28
C GLY A 9 -13.46 -0.45 9.13
N ARG A 10 -13.60 0.07 7.91
CA ARG A 10 -13.88 -0.73 6.70
C ARG A 10 -12.73 -1.69 6.35
N LEU A 11 -11.48 -1.20 6.43
CA LEU A 11 -10.32 -2.06 6.21
C LEU A 11 -10.26 -3.21 7.22
N MET A 12 -10.46 -2.93 8.50
CA MET A 12 -10.47 -3.95 9.55
C MET A 12 -11.58 -4.99 9.36
N GLU A 13 -12.79 -4.55 9.02
CA GLU A 13 -13.92 -5.46 8.75
C GLU A 13 -13.66 -6.33 7.51
N GLY A 14 -13.13 -5.75 6.43
CA GLY A 14 -12.74 -6.48 5.23
C GLY A 14 -11.63 -7.50 5.49
N ASN A 15 -10.62 -7.14 6.27
CA ASN A 15 -9.54 -8.05 6.66
C ASN A 15 -10.06 -9.20 7.54
N LYS A 16 -11.01 -8.95 8.44
CA LYS A 16 -11.65 -10.01 9.22
C LYS A 16 -12.35 -11.06 8.35
N LYS A 17 -13.02 -10.64 7.27
CA LYS A 17 -13.62 -11.56 6.29
C LYS A 17 -12.55 -12.39 5.58
N TYR A 18 -11.47 -11.74 5.13
CA TYR A 18 -10.33 -12.42 4.51
C TYR A 18 -9.72 -13.48 5.43
N LEU A 19 -9.48 -13.16 6.70
CA LEU A 19 -8.95 -14.10 7.71
C LEU A 19 -9.92 -15.25 8.00
N GLY A 20 -11.23 -15.00 7.89
CA GLY A 20 -12.27 -16.02 8.02
C GLY A 20 -12.38 -16.94 6.81
N ALA A 21 -11.54 -16.78 5.78
CA ALA A 21 -11.62 -17.47 4.50
C ALA A 21 -13.04 -17.42 3.86
N GLU A 22 -13.77 -16.35 4.16
CA GLU A 22 -15.04 -16.08 3.48
C GLU A 22 -14.75 -15.79 2.01
N VAL A 23 -15.43 -16.52 1.13
CA VAL A 23 -15.29 -16.31 -0.31
C VAL A 23 -15.91 -14.95 -0.66
N GLY A 24 -15.06 -13.98 -0.96
CA GLY A 24 -15.52 -12.67 -1.41
C GLY A 24 -14.41 -11.65 -1.43
N CYS A 25 -13.87 -11.40 -2.60
CA CYS A 25 -13.45 -10.03 -2.91
C CYS A 25 -14.68 -9.15 -2.80
N GLY A 26 -14.49 -7.83 -2.58
CA GLY A 26 -15.57 -6.87 -2.67
C GLY A 26 -16.30 -6.91 -4.01
N ASP A 27 -17.24 -6.01 -4.22
CA ASP A 27 -18.09 -6.00 -5.42
C ASP A 27 -17.29 -5.78 -6.72
N ILE A 28 -17.10 -6.84 -7.50
CA ILE A 28 -16.50 -6.85 -8.85
C ILE A 28 -17.53 -7.11 -9.96
N SER A 29 -18.82 -6.95 -9.65
CA SER A 29 -19.94 -7.21 -10.57
C SER A 29 -19.89 -6.33 -11.82
N LEU A 30 -20.58 -6.75 -12.87
CA LEU A 30 -20.73 -5.93 -14.08
C LEU A 30 -21.36 -4.57 -13.77
N ALA A 31 -22.34 -4.54 -12.87
CA ALA A 31 -22.99 -3.31 -12.45
C ALA A 31 -21.99 -2.33 -11.79
N SER A 32 -21.14 -2.82 -10.90
CA SER A 32 -20.10 -2.01 -10.26
C SER A 32 -19.06 -1.50 -11.27
N ARG A 33 -18.64 -2.36 -12.21
CA ARG A 33 -17.71 -1.96 -13.29
C ARG A 33 -18.28 -0.88 -14.19
N LEU A 34 -19.54 -0.99 -14.60
CA LEU A 34 -20.21 0.02 -15.43
C LEU A 34 -20.42 1.34 -14.67
N ARG A 35 -20.80 1.26 -13.40
CA ARG A 35 -20.94 2.44 -12.54
C ARG A 35 -19.61 3.19 -12.41
N THR A 36 -18.54 2.52 -12.04
CA THR A 36 -17.23 3.16 -11.87
C THR A 36 -16.63 3.65 -13.19
N CYS A 37 -16.90 2.98 -14.30
CA CYS A 37 -16.53 3.47 -15.63
C CYS A 37 -17.19 4.80 -15.97
N SER A 38 -18.47 4.97 -15.62
CA SER A 38 -19.24 6.17 -15.97
C SER A 38 -19.13 7.31 -14.95
N GLN A 39 -18.92 7.00 -13.68
CA GLN A 39 -18.92 7.94 -12.56
C GLN A 39 -17.54 8.17 -11.94
N GLY A 40 -16.53 7.38 -12.35
CA GLY A 40 -15.19 7.40 -11.77
C GLY A 40 -15.07 6.56 -10.50
N GLN A 41 -13.89 6.61 -9.90
CA GLN A 41 -13.56 5.95 -8.66
C GLN A 41 -13.88 6.84 -7.44
N ALA A 42 -14.17 6.23 -6.31
CA ALA A 42 -14.38 6.92 -5.04
C ALA A 42 -13.72 6.11 -3.90
N PRO A 43 -12.38 6.02 -3.90
CA PRO A 43 -11.65 5.22 -2.93
C PRO A 43 -11.78 5.83 -1.53
N TYR A 44 -11.92 4.96 -0.53
CA TYR A 44 -12.00 5.39 0.87
C TYR A 44 -10.64 5.35 1.58
N ALA A 45 -9.63 4.69 0.99
CA ALA A 45 -8.28 4.63 1.52
C ALA A 45 -7.25 4.52 0.41
N ILE A 46 -6.03 5.00 0.68
CA ILE A 46 -4.82 4.82 -0.12
C ILE A 46 -4.02 3.69 0.52
N ILE A 47 -3.67 2.66 -0.25
CA ILE A 47 -2.86 1.53 0.21
C ILE A 47 -1.57 1.49 -0.57
N ILE A 48 -0.44 1.61 0.13
CA ILE A 48 0.89 1.37 -0.42
C ILE A 48 1.28 -0.06 -0.05
N ALA A 49 1.62 -0.87 -1.05
CA ALA A 49 1.93 -2.28 -0.83
C ALA A 49 3.06 -2.78 -1.73
N CYS A 50 3.63 -3.93 -1.33
CA CYS A 50 4.56 -4.63 -2.20
C CYS A 50 3.87 -5.14 -3.47
N SER A 51 4.66 -5.24 -4.57
CA SER A 51 4.23 -5.89 -5.82
C SER A 51 4.17 -7.43 -5.71
N ASP A 52 4.50 -8.01 -4.58
CA ASP A 52 4.45 -9.46 -4.35
C ASP A 52 3.05 -10.00 -4.64
N SER A 53 2.98 -11.04 -5.49
CA SER A 53 1.70 -11.59 -5.96
C SER A 53 0.85 -12.23 -4.86
N ARG A 54 1.42 -12.51 -3.70
CA ARG A 54 0.73 -13.03 -2.52
C ARG A 54 0.00 -11.93 -1.74
N VAL A 55 0.39 -10.66 -1.93
CA VAL A 55 -0.15 -9.51 -1.20
C VAL A 55 -1.03 -8.70 -2.13
N ILE A 56 -2.33 -8.98 -2.11
CA ILE A 56 -3.33 -8.32 -2.95
C ILE A 56 -4.23 -7.49 -2.05
N PRO A 57 -4.03 -6.17 -1.95
CA PRO A 57 -4.76 -5.33 -0.99
C PRO A 57 -6.28 -5.44 -1.10
N GLU A 58 -6.82 -5.48 -2.32
CA GLU A 58 -8.25 -5.60 -2.55
C GLU A 58 -8.81 -6.91 -1.98
N SER A 59 -8.04 -8.00 -2.07
CA SER A 59 -8.44 -9.28 -1.47
C SER A 59 -8.30 -9.26 0.04
N ILE A 60 -7.17 -8.76 0.57
CA ILE A 60 -6.87 -8.69 2.00
C ILE A 60 -7.92 -7.86 2.76
N PHE A 61 -8.42 -6.80 2.13
CA PHE A 61 -9.43 -5.92 2.72
C PHE A 61 -10.84 -6.17 2.18
N SER A 62 -11.05 -7.23 1.39
CA SER A 62 -12.34 -7.56 0.76
C SER A 62 -13.00 -6.35 0.08
N ALA A 63 -12.20 -5.54 -0.59
CA ALA A 63 -12.62 -4.30 -1.23
C ALA A 63 -13.01 -4.52 -2.70
N GLY A 64 -14.03 -3.80 -3.14
CA GLY A 64 -14.55 -3.83 -4.50
C GLY A 64 -13.85 -2.86 -5.45
N ILE A 65 -14.29 -2.88 -6.72
CA ILE A 65 -13.77 -1.97 -7.75
C ILE A 65 -14.02 -0.52 -7.37
N GLY A 66 -12.93 0.28 -7.38
CA GLY A 66 -12.98 1.72 -7.11
C GLY A 66 -13.02 2.11 -5.64
N GLU A 67 -12.90 1.13 -4.72
CA GLU A 67 -12.98 1.35 -3.27
C GLU A 67 -11.63 1.62 -2.61
N LEU A 68 -10.52 1.14 -3.19
CA LEU A 68 -9.17 1.43 -2.73
C LEU A 68 -8.37 2.11 -3.85
N PHE A 69 -7.49 3.03 -3.46
CA PHE A 69 -6.44 3.55 -4.33
C PHE A 69 -5.14 2.84 -3.98
N VAL A 70 -4.72 1.90 -4.84
CA VAL A 70 -3.62 1.00 -4.53
C VAL A 70 -2.37 1.38 -5.33
N ILE A 71 -1.26 1.57 -4.62
CA ILE A 71 0.06 1.84 -5.19
C ILE A 71 0.96 0.66 -4.81
N ARG A 72 1.58 0.01 -5.81
CA ARG A 72 2.41 -1.19 -5.60
C ARG A 72 3.78 -1.05 -6.23
N VAL A 73 4.81 -1.25 -5.42
CA VAL A 73 6.21 -1.31 -5.83
C VAL A 73 6.88 -2.43 -5.06
N ALA A 74 7.88 -3.13 -5.65
CA ALA A 74 8.63 -4.15 -4.93
C ALA A 74 9.19 -3.57 -3.62
N GLY A 75 9.01 -4.28 -2.51
CA GLY A 75 9.42 -3.82 -1.18
C GLY A 75 8.69 -2.59 -0.65
N ASN A 76 7.53 -2.23 -1.21
CA ASN A 76 6.72 -1.04 -0.82
C ASN A 76 7.53 0.27 -0.64
N VAL A 77 8.65 0.41 -1.37
CA VAL A 77 9.48 1.63 -1.33
C VAL A 77 8.75 2.84 -1.89
N ILE A 78 9.15 4.03 -1.46
CA ILE A 78 8.53 5.30 -1.84
C ILE A 78 9.53 6.16 -2.61
N ASP A 79 9.13 6.59 -3.80
CA ASP A 79 9.82 7.63 -4.57
C ASP A 79 8.85 8.74 -5.01
N ASN A 80 9.32 9.66 -5.84
CA ASN A 80 8.53 10.80 -6.29
C ASN A 80 7.23 10.40 -7.03
N HIS A 81 7.20 9.25 -7.73
CA HIS A 81 6.00 8.82 -8.43
C HIS A 81 4.94 8.29 -7.47
N GLN A 82 5.36 7.54 -6.43
CA GLN A 82 4.45 7.10 -5.38
C GLN A 82 3.93 8.30 -4.58
N LEU A 83 4.80 9.24 -4.18
CA LEU A 83 4.39 10.47 -3.49
C LEU A 83 3.37 11.26 -4.31
N GLY A 84 3.64 11.51 -5.59
CA GLY A 84 2.70 12.21 -6.47
C GLY A 84 1.35 11.47 -6.63
N SER A 85 1.37 10.13 -6.62
CA SER A 85 0.13 9.33 -6.66
C SER A 85 -0.66 9.43 -5.35
N ILE A 86 0.04 9.47 -4.21
CA ILE A 86 -0.57 9.66 -2.89
C ILE A 86 -1.20 11.05 -2.81
N GLU A 87 -0.47 12.10 -3.18
CA GLU A 87 -0.98 13.48 -3.23
C GLU A 87 -2.23 13.59 -4.11
N TYR A 88 -2.20 13.01 -5.30
CA TYR A 88 -3.35 12.98 -6.19
C TYR A 88 -4.58 12.35 -5.52
N ALA A 89 -4.42 11.23 -4.85
CA ALA A 89 -5.54 10.55 -4.21
C ALA A 89 -6.04 11.29 -2.95
N ALA A 90 -5.14 11.90 -2.19
CA ALA A 90 -5.52 12.71 -1.03
C ALA A 90 -6.24 13.99 -1.43
N GLU A 91 -5.70 14.76 -2.38
CA GLU A 91 -6.21 16.05 -2.79
C GLU A 91 -7.43 15.93 -3.71
N HIS A 92 -7.30 15.16 -4.82
CA HIS A 92 -8.34 15.14 -5.87
C HIS A 92 -9.44 14.11 -5.63
N LEU A 93 -9.13 12.99 -4.96
CA LEU A 93 -10.13 11.97 -4.64
C LEU A 93 -10.65 12.07 -3.20
N GLY A 94 -10.02 12.90 -2.38
CA GLY A 94 -10.45 13.18 -1.01
C GLY A 94 -10.24 12.02 -0.04
N CYS A 95 -9.26 11.14 -0.31
CA CYS A 95 -8.90 10.06 0.61
C CYS A 95 -8.24 10.63 1.86
N LYS A 96 -8.74 10.24 3.03
CA LYS A 96 -8.25 10.74 4.33
C LYS A 96 -7.51 9.68 5.15
N LEU A 97 -7.26 8.51 4.58
CA LEU A 97 -6.48 7.44 5.20
C LEU A 97 -5.43 6.93 4.22
N ILE A 98 -4.17 6.93 4.67
CA ILE A 98 -3.05 6.30 3.99
C ILE A 98 -2.60 5.12 4.85
N MET A 99 -2.41 3.95 4.27
CA MET A 99 -1.90 2.76 4.92
C MET A 99 -0.73 2.18 4.15
N VAL A 100 0.38 1.92 4.83
CA VAL A 100 1.49 1.14 4.28
C VAL A 100 1.34 -0.31 4.73
N LEU A 101 1.24 -1.21 3.76
CA LEU A 101 1.07 -2.65 3.97
C LEU A 101 2.35 -3.37 3.57
N GLY A 102 3.16 -3.74 4.55
CA GLY A 102 4.29 -4.66 4.39
C GLY A 102 3.87 -6.12 4.56
N HIS A 103 4.80 -7.01 4.33
CA HIS A 103 4.62 -8.44 4.56
C HIS A 103 5.97 -9.09 4.89
N ASP A 104 5.93 -10.18 5.62
CA ASP A 104 7.07 -11.06 5.88
C ASP A 104 7.53 -11.83 4.62
N HIS A 105 8.74 -12.32 4.65
CA HIS A 105 9.37 -13.02 3.51
C HIS A 105 9.30 -12.21 2.21
N CYS A 106 9.53 -10.90 2.32
CA CYS A 106 9.58 -10.00 1.16
C CYS A 106 10.88 -10.21 0.39
N GLY A 107 10.78 -10.63 -0.88
CA GLY A 107 11.96 -10.87 -1.71
C GLY A 107 12.84 -9.64 -1.94
N ALA A 108 12.28 -8.43 -1.87
CA ALA A 108 13.06 -7.19 -1.98
C ALA A 108 13.84 -6.89 -0.69
N VAL A 109 13.27 -7.19 0.48
CA VAL A 109 13.94 -7.07 1.78
C VAL A 109 15.04 -8.12 1.89
N ASP A 110 14.76 -9.37 1.54
CA ASP A 110 15.76 -10.43 1.48
C ASP A 110 16.94 -10.07 0.56
N ALA A 111 16.65 -9.51 -0.62
CA ALA A 111 17.69 -9.04 -1.54
C ALA A 111 18.51 -7.88 -0.97
N ALA A 112 17.92 -7.00 -0.18
CA ALA A 112 18.64 -5.92 0.49
C ALA A 112 19.59 -6.44 1.59
N ILE A 113 19.17 -7.47 2.32
CA ILE A 113 19.95 -8.09 3.40
C ILE A 113 21.07 -8.96 2.84
N ASN A 114 20.76 -9.86 1.91
CA ASN A 114 21.61 -11.00 1.57
C ASN A 114 22.30 -10.89 0.20
N HIS A 115 21.94 -9.91 -0.64
CA HIS A 115 22.44 -9.81 -2.01
C HIS A 115 22.94 -8.39 -2.33
N ASP A 116 23.69 -8.26 -3.42
CA ASP A 116 24.11 -6.95 -3.97
C ASP A 116 23.72 -6.87 -5.46
N PRO A 117 22.43 -6.64 -5.75
CA PRO A 117 21.92 -6.65 -7.11
C PRO A 117 22.37 -5.42 -7.90
N ASP A 118 22.54 -5.63 -9.21
CA ASP A 118 22.86 -4.60 -10.19
C ASP A 118 21.59 -3.98 -10.83
N GLY A 119 21.81 -2.92 -11.62
CA GLY A 119 20.79 -2.30 -12.43
C GLY A 119 19.69 -1.61 -11.62
N TYR A 120 18.46 -1.67 -12.11
CA TYR A 120 17.35 -0.96 -11.48
C TYR A 120 16.88 -1.58 -10.17
N ILE A 121 17.16 -2.85 -9.92
CA ILE A 121 16.86 -3.50 -8.63
C ILE A 121 17.64 -2.82 -7.51
N LYS A 122 18.83 -2.33 -7.80
CA LYS A 122 19.68 -1.62 -6.83
C LYS A 122 19.00 -0.40 -6.21
N PHE A 123 18.19 0.35 -6.96
CA PHE A 123 17.45 1.49 -6.41
C PHE A 123 16.48 1.06 -5.30
N ILE A 124 15.83 -0.09 -5.48
CA ILE A 124 14.92 -0.64 -4.47
C ILE A 124 15.68 -1.12 -3.25
N THR A 125 16.75 -1.90 -3.46
CA THR A 125 17.51 -2.46 -2.34
C THR A 125 18.30 -1.42 -1.57
N ASP A 126 18.80 -0.37 -2.22
CA ASP A 126 19.49 0.73 -1.54
C ASP A 126 18.53 1.50 -0.63
N GLU A 127 17.29 1.75 -1.08
CA GLU A 127 16.27 2.41 -0.27
C GLU A 127 15.89 1.56 0.95
N ILE A 128 15.72 0.23 0.75
CA ILE A 128 15.46 -0.69 1.85
C ILE A 128 16.65 -0.74 2.82
N ARG A 129 17.90 -0.73 2.35
CA ARG A 129 19.09 -0.69 3.23
C ARG A 129 19.15 0.56 4.08
N ILE A 130 18.73 1.71 3.55
CA ILE A 130 18.61 2.94 4.35
C ILE A 130 17.60 2.73 5.48
N ALA A 131 16.49 2.06 5.19
CA ALA A 131 15.44 1.80 6.17
C ALA A 131 15.87 0.83 7.28
N ILE A 132 16.53 -0.28 6.91
CA ILE A 132 16.83 -1.38 7.82
C ILE A 132 18.16 -1.26 8.55
N GLY A 133 19.13 -0.46 8.02
CA GLY A 133 20.47 -0.37 8.56
C GLY A 133 21.16 -1.75 8.63
N ASP A 134 21.62 -2.13 9.80
CA ASP A 134 22.30 -3.42 10.04
C ASP A 134 21.33 -4.56 10.46
N GLU A 135 20.00 -4.35 10.38
CA GLU A 135 19.01 -5.39 10.73
C GLU A 135 19.03 -6.53 9.71
N THR A 136 19.05 -7.76 10.20
CA THR A 136 19.09 -8.99 9.39
C THR A 136 17.95 -9.95 9.67
N ASP A 137 17.15 -9.72 10.71
CA ASP A 137 15.94 -10.50 10.94
C ASP A 137 14.86 -10.07 9.92
N ASP A 138 14.33 -11.04 9.18
CA ASP A 138 13.38 -10.80 8.09
C ASP A 138 12.16 -9.99 8.54
N TYR A 139 11.53 -10.37 9.64
CA TYR A 139 10.33 -9.69 10.11
C TYR A 139 10.63 -8.29 10.64
N ALA A 140 11.70 -8.13 11.42
CA ALA A 140 12.10 -6.83 11.92
C ALA A 140 12.49 -5.88 10.78
N ALA A 141 13.23 -6.35 9.78
CA ALA A 141 13.59 -5.58 8.59
C ALA A 141 12.35 -5.15 7.79
N CYS A 142 11.37 -6.04 7.60
CA CYS A 142 10.10 -5.69 6.96
C CYS A 142 9.35 -4.60 7.75
N CYS A 143 9.34 -4.66 9.08
CA CYS A 143 8.72 -3.64 9.92
C CYS A 143 9.44 -2.29 9.81
N LEU A 144 10.76 -2.26 9.84
CA LEU A 144 11.58 -1.05 9.67
C LEU A 144 11.34 -0.41 8.30
N ASN A 145 11.25 -1.21 7.24
CA ASN A 145 10.97 -0.73 5.89
C ASN A 145 9.57 -0.10 5.77
N VAL A 146 8.56 -0.66 6.45
CA VAL A 146 7.22 -0.04 6.54
C VAL A 146 7.30 1.29 7.26
N GLN A 147 8.00 1.34 8.42
CA GLN A 147 8.17 2.57 9.19
C GLN A 147 8.87 3.67 8.37
N HIS A 148 9.92 3.33 7.66
CA HIS A 148 10.63 4.27 6.79
C HIS A 148 9.73 4.81 5.67
N SER A 149 8.93 3.97 5.03
CA SER A 149 7.95 4.40 4.03
C SER A 149 6.94 5.40 4.62
N ILE A 150 6.48 5.18 5.86
CA ILE A 150 5.59 6.13 6.56
C ILE A 150 6.31 7.46 6.79
N GLU A 151 7.56 7.45 7.26
CA GLU A 151 8.34 8.66 7.51
C GLU A 151 8.57 9.50 6.25
N ILE A 152 8.82 8.85 5.10
CA ILE A 152 8.92 9.53 3.81
C ILE A 152 7.59 10.21 3.46
N ILE A 153 6.46 9.51 3.59
CA ILE A 153 5.13 10.07 3.31
C ILE A 153 4.84 11.25 4.24
N GLU A 154 5.09 11.10 5.54
CA GLU A 154 4.90 12.16 6.54
C GLU A 154 5.84 13.36 6.34
N SER A 155 6.98 13.18 5.66
CA SER A 155 7.89 14.27 5.32
C SER A 155 7.35 15.16 4.19
N SER A 156 6.43 14.67 3.38
CA SER A 156 5.79 15.46 2.32
C SER A 156 4.94 16.58 2.93
N ILE A 157 5.26 17.81 2.55
CA ILE A 157 4.54 19.00 3.02
C ILE A 157 3.11 19.00 2.47
N GLU A 158 2.93 18.59 1.24
CA GLU A 158 1.64 18.60 0.56
C GLU A 158 0.69 17.56 1.17
N ILE A 159 1.16 16.35 1.42
CA ILE A 159 0.36 15.29 2.06
C ILE A 159 -0.09 15.70 3.47
N ARG A 160 0.75 16.41 4.23
CA ARG A 160 0.40 16.88 5.59
C ARG A 160 -0.66 17.98 5.63
N LYS A 161 -0.94 18.63 4.51
CA LYS A 161 -1.98 19.67 4.43
C LYS A 161 -3.39 19.10 4.23
N GLU A 162 -3.51 17.84 3.82
CA GLU A 162 -4.75 17.13 3.47
C GLU A 162 -5.32 16.28 4.64
#